data_83d3010a0a11e45247eb11a8bfcaaaad
#
_entry.id   83d3010a0a11e45247eb11a8bfcaaaad
#
_cell.length_a   1.000
_cell.length_b   1.000
_cell.length_c   1.000
_cell.angle_alpha   90.00
_cell.angle_beta   90.00
_cell.angle_gamma   90.00
#
_symmetry.space_group_name_H-M   'P 1'
#
loop_
_entity.id
_entity.type
_entity.pdbx_description
1 polymer ?
#
loop_
_entity_poly.entity_id
_entity_poly.type
_entity_poly.pdbx_seq_one_letter_code
_entity_poly.pdbx_strand_id
1 'polypeptide(L)'
;FTAGNPDNANCYWATGGSAVFNAEEGNWQFASAGIVAPNNCTYIRVVLQMNRQMNFADFTGIYLYPEAFGTQYIYDKNGNRKTRKMLYGGQERSEFDDADNLTKHTAAGRTVSSTFHYGDTEEEQKKHLLLKSIAPLGSVSTFTYDAFGNPLTSQVQNADTNPSYFIRGETTYTNDGNYVTEQKDARGKIVRTETDLQRGTTTSVTDAKGQTVTYEYDNLRRIVKT
;
A
#
# COMPACT_ATOMS: atom_id res chain seq x y z
N PHE A 1 -22.62 23.12 -17.53
CA PHE A 1 -23.19 23.57 -16.24
C PHE A 1 -22.46 24.84 -15.82
N THR A 2 -23.14 25.94 -15.58
CA THR A 2 -22.58 27.09 -14.92
C THR A 2 -23.00 27.10 -13.46
N ALA A 3 -22.11 27.54 -12.57
CA ALA A 3 -22.49 27.86 -11.20
C ALA A 3 -23.50 28.99 -11.23
N GLY A 4 -24.77 28.70 -11.01
CA GLY A 4 -25.87 29.66 -11.02
C GLY A 4 -27.08 29.08 -10.30
N ASN A 5 -28.01 29.94 -9.93
CA ASN A 5 -29.27 29.52 -9.33
C ASN A 5 -30.06 28.61 -10.31
N PRO A 6 -30.55 27.45 -9.88
CA PRO A 6 -31.33 26.55 -10.74
C PRO A 6 -32.60 27.16 -11.32
N ASP A 7 -33.11 28.21 -10.70
CA ASP A 7 -34.31 28.92 -11.16
C ASP A 7 -33.98 30.08 -12.12
N ASN A 8 -32.72 30.30 -12.45
CA ASN A 8 -32.29 31.33 -13.38
C ASN A 8 -32.12 30.77 -14.78
N ALA A 9 -32.40 31.58 -15.80
CA ALA A 9 -32.36 31.22 -17.24
C ALA A 9 -30.98 30.73 -17.77
N ASN A 10 -29.96 30.69 -16.92
CA ASN A 10 -28.59 30.25 -17.22
C ASN A 10 -28.30 28.78 -16.89
N CYS A 11 -29.32 27.94 -16.72
CA CYS A 11 -29.12 26.47 -16.66
C CYS A 11 -28.77 25.94 -18.04
N TYR A 12 -27.57 25.37 -18.18
CA TYR A 12 -27.15 24.73 -19.42
C TYR A 12 -27.50 23.23 -19.39
N TRP A 13 -28.08 22.77 -20.46
CA TRP A 13 -28.25 21.32 -20.67
C TRP A 13 -26.89 20.72 -20.98
N ALA A 14 -26.52 19.65 -20.29
CA ALA A 14 -25.32 18.92 -20.64
C ALA A 14 -25.54 18.20 -21.97
N THR A 15 -24.76 18.52 -22.96
CA THR A 15 -24.69 17.71 -24.17
C THR A 15 -24.10 16.35 -23.82
N GLY A 16 -24.88 15.29 -23.98
CA GLY A 16 -24.48 13.90 -23.71
C GLY A 16 -25.10 13.26 -22.47
N GLY A 17 -25.83 14.03 -21.64
CA GLY A 17 -26.50 13.52 -20.44
C GLY A 17 -27.99 13.26 -20.59
N SER A 18 -28.55 13.10 -21.81
CA SER A 18 -29.96 12.84 -22.03
C SER A 18 -30.17 11.40 -22.45
N ALA A 19 -31.11 10.73 -21.81
CA ALA A 19 -31.67 9.47 -22.29
C ALA A 19 -33.07 9.71 -22.77
N VAL A 20 -33.46 9.08 -23.86
CA VAL A 20 -34.78 9.23 -24.50
C VAL A 20 -35.52 7.91 -24.37
N PHE A 21 -36.75 7.97 -23.88
CA PHE A 21 -37.66 6.85 -23.88
C PHE A 21 -38.36 6.79 -25.26
N ASN A 22 -38.63 5.58 -25.75
CA ASN A 22 -39.45 5.42 -26.97
C ASN A 22 -40.93 5.62 -26.65
N ALA A 23 -41.72 5.87 -27.67
CA ALA A 23 -43.14 6.20 -27.54
C ALA A 23 -44.04 4.94 -27.42
N GLU A 24 -43.53 3.84 -26.85
CA GLU A 24 -44.32 2.62 -26.62
C GLU A 24 -45.23 2.79 -25.40
N GLU A 25 -46.51 2.63 -25.58
CA GLU A 25 -47.49 2.72 -24.50
C GLU A 25 -47.58 1.43 -23.68
N GLY A 26 -47.78 1.60 -22.36
CA GLY A 26 -48.12 0.50 -21.45
C GLY A 26 -46.96 -0.33 -20.90
N ASN A 27 -45.71 -0.03 -21.24
CA ASN A 27 -44.54 -0.74 -20.74
C ASN A 27 -43.58 0.19 -19.96
N TRP A 28 -43.07 -0.29 -18.83
CA TRP A 28 -42.00 0.39 -18.12
C TRP A 28 -40.71 0.31 -18.92
N GLN A 29 -40.04 1.43 -19.08
CA GLN A 29 -38.76 1.54 -19.77
C GLN A 29 -37.69 2.04 -18.80
N PHE A 30 -36.51 1.49 -18.92
CA PHE A 30 -35.32 1.95 -18.18
C PHE A 30 -34.46 2.85 -19.08
N ALA A 31 -34.05 3.98 -18.56
CA ALA A 31 -33.10 4.86 -19.23
C ALA A 31 -32.01 5.29 -18.27
N SER A 32 -30.77 5.32 -18.74
CA SER A 32 -29.61 5.80 -18.01
C SER A 32 -28.75 6.69 -18.91
N ALA A 33 -28.12 7.69 -18.31
CA ALA A 33 -27.14 8.54 -18.99
C ALA A 33 -26.03 8.95 -18.03
N GLY A 34 -24.79 8.91 -18.52
CA GLY A 34 -23.61 9.42 -17.81
C GLY A 34 -23.30 10.84 -18.24
N ILE A 35 -22.91 11.68 -17.30
CA ILE A 35 -22.47 13.04 -17.57
C ILE A 35 -21.21 13.35 -16.77
N VAL A 36 -20.28 14.11 -17.35
CA VAL A 36 -19.10 14.61 -16.65
C VAL A 36 -19.43 16.00 -16.11
N ALA A 37 -19.49 16.13 -14.78
CA ALA A 37 -19.66 17.43 -14.16
C ALA A 37 -18.38 18.25 -14.31
N PRO A 38 -18.44 19.52 -14.77
CA PRO A 38 -17.27 20.41 -14.78
C PRO A 38 -16.74 20.69 -13.36
N ASN A 39 -15.48 21.07 -13.25
CA ASN A 39 -14.80 21.30 -11.96
C ASN A 39 -15.47 22.38 -11.07
N ASN A 40 -16.25 23.28 -11.67
CA ASN A 40 -16.98 24.34 -10.99
C ASN A 40 -18.47 24.01 -10.78
N CYS A 41 -18.88 22.76 -10.98
CA CYS A 41 -20.27 22.34 -10.78
C CYS A 41 -20.58 22.30 -9.28
N THR A 42 -21.55 23.08 -8.84
CA THR A 42 -21.98 23.17 -7.43
C THR A 42 -23.28 22.38 -7.17
N TYR A 43 -24.08 22.16 -8.19
CA TYR A 43 -25.31 21.35 -8.10
C TYR A 43 -25.67 20.74 -9.45
N ILE A 44 -26.47 19.70 -9.41
CA ILE A 44 -27.03 18.99 -10.59
C ILE A 44 -28.55 18.95 -10.42
N ARG A 45 -29.27 19.20 -11.52
CA ARG A 45 -30.71 19.05 -11.57
C ARG A 45 -31.06 17.96 -12.58
N VAL A 46 -31.81 16.97 -12.15
CA VAL A 46 -32.46 16.01 -13.06
C VAL A 46 -33.78 16.59 -13.55
N VAL A 47 -33.99 16.62 -14.85
CA VAL A 47 -35.22 17.11 -15.45
C VAL A 47 -35.87 15.95 -16.25
N LEU A 48 -37.07 15.61 -15.89
CA LEU A 48 -37.94 14.70 -16.62
C LEU A 48 -38.82 15.53 -17.52
N GLN A 49 -38.79 15.25 -18.83
CA GLN A 49 -39.50 16.07 -19.81
C GLN A 49 -40.30 15.20 -20.73
N MET A 50 -41.57 15.55 -20.87
CA MET A 50 -42.47 14.99 -21.85
C MET A 50 -42.81 16.07 -22.87
N ASN A 51 -42.41 15.89 -24.13
CA ASN A 51 -42.60 16.88 -25.18
C ASN A 51 -43.65 16.41 -26.18
N ARG A 52 -44.57 17.33 -26.50
CA ARG A 52 -45.54 17.14 -27.59
C ARG A 52 -46.40 15.88 -27.49
N GLN A 53 -46.70 15.46 -26.29
CA GLN A 53 -47.58 14.30 -26.01
C GLN A 53 -48.94 14.79 -25.47
N MET A 54 -50.00 14.14 -25.85
CA MET A 54 -51.34 14.41 -25.30
C MET A 54 -51.73 13.48 -24.15
N ASN A 55 -50.92 12.48 -23.89
CA ASN A 55 -51.10 11.48 -22.83
C ASN A 55 -50.24 11.83 -21.59
N PHE A 56 -50.32 11.00 -20.57
CA PHE A 56 -49.52 11.13 -19.36
C PHE A 56 -48.31 10.16 -19.40
N ALA A 57 -47.27 10.47 -18.60
CA ALA A 57 -46.14 9.60 -18.38
C ALA A 57 -45.82 9.55 -16.89
N ASP A 58 -45.65 8.37 -16.34
CA ASP A 58 -45.27 8.13 -14.97
C ASP A 58 -43.76 7.86 -14.89
N PHE A 59 -43.11 8.50 -13.94
CA PHE A 59 -41.69 8.31 -13.69
C PHE A 59 -41.49 7.78 -12.27
N THR A 60 -40.63 6.78 -12.11
CA THR A 60 -40.30 6.19 -10.82
C THR A 60 -38.84 5.77 -10.76
N GLY A 61 -38.29 5.54 -9.56
CA GLY A 61 -36.94 5.04 -9.38
C GLY A 61 -35.87 5.99 -9.93
N ILE A 62 -36.02 7.30 -9.71
CA ILE A 62 -35.06 8.30 -10.17
C ILE A 62 -33.88 8.30 -9.23
N TYR A 63 -32.70 7.98 -9.73
CA TYR A 63 -31.45 7.95 -8.99
C TYR A 63 -30.41 8.84 -9.64
N LEU A 64 -29.71 9.63 -8.84
CA LEU A 64 -28.54 10.37 -9.23
C LEU A 64 -27.41 10.02 -8.25
N TYR A 65 -26.34 9.47 -8.75
CA TYR A 65 -25.18 9.13 -7.97
C TYR A 65 -23.89 9.48 -8.72
N PRO A 66 -22.81 9.84 -8.02
CA PRO A 66 -21.53 10.03 -8.67
C PRO A 66 -21.00 8.68 -9.13
N GLU A 67 -20.79 8.57 -10.43
CA GLU A 67 -20.22 7.40 -11.05
C GLU A 67 -18.69 7.46 -10.93
N ALA A 68 -18.16 7.20 -9.74
CA ALA A 68 -16.75 6.99 -9.54
C ALA A 68 -16.46 5.49 -9.62
N PHE A 69 -16.43 4.95 -10.82
CA PHE A 69 -16.08 3.56 -11.04
C PHE A 69 -14.56 3.40 -11.00
N GLY A 70 -14.10 2.69 -9.99
CA GLY A 70 -12.75 2.22 -9.92
C GLY A 70 -11.82 3.08 -9.05
N THR A 71 -10.63 2.55 -8.89
CA THR A 71 -9.51 3.20 -8.22
C THR A 71 -8.63 3.90 -9.27
N GLN A 72 -8.32 5.17 -9.06
CA GLN A 72 -7.40 5.92 -9.90
C GLN A 72 -5.99 5.83 -9.33
N TYR A 73 -5.01 5.58 -10.19
CA TYR A 73 -3.60 5.56 -9.86
C TYR A 73 -2.86 6.69 -10.59
N ILE A 74 -1.92 7.33 -9.90
CA ILE A 74 -1.02 8.33 -10.47
C ILE A 74 0.40 7.86 -10.22
N TYR A 75 1.20 7.84 -11.27
CA TYR A 75 2.58 7.40 -11.27
C TYR A 75 3.52 8.57 -11.54
N ASP A 76 4.78 8.46 -11.11
CA ASP A 76 5.85 9.35 -11.55
C ASP A 76 6.43 8.90 -12.91
N LYS A 77 7.48 9.59 -13.34
CA LYS A 77 8.19 9.29 -14.61
C LYS A 77 8.91 7.93 -14.62
N ASN A 78 9.24 7.41 -13.44
CA ASN A 78 9.94 6.12 -13.27
C ASN A 78 8.96 4.94 -13.13
N GLY A 79 7.65 5.21 -13.03
CA GLY A 79 6.62 4.20 -12.85
C GLY A 79 6.25 3.91 -11.39
N ASN A 80 6.75 4.69 -10.43
CA ASN A 80 6.40 4.56 -9.03
C ASN A 80 5.01 5.12 -8.75
N ARG A 81 4.18 4.39 -8.02
CA ARG A 81 2.82 4.80 -7.69
C ARG A 81 2.80 5.88 -6.61
N LYS A 82 2.69 7.15 -7.03
CA LYS A 82 2.62 8.30 -6.11
C LYS A 82 1.28 8.45 -5.41
N THR A 83 0.20 8.08 -6.09
CA THR A 83 -1.14 8.28 -5.54
C THR A 83 -2.06 7.14 -5.93
N ARG A 84 -2.90 6.73 -4.97
CA ARG A 84 -4.07 5.88 -5.19
C ARG A 84 -5.29 6.61 -4.64
N LYS A 85 -6.23 6.98 -5.51
CA LYS A 85 -7.52 7.55 -5.15
C LYS A 85 -8.57 6.46 -5.14
N MET A 86 -9.28 6.33 -4.04
CA MET A 86 -10.33 5.33 -3.86
C MET A 86 -11.70 5.90 -4.24
N LEU A 87 -12.65 5.02 -4.53
CA LEU A 87 -14.00 5.32 -4.97
C LEU A 87 -14.72 6.35 -4.08
N TYR A 88 -14.55 6.27 -2.77
CA TYR A 88 -15.24 7.12 -1.79
C TYR A 88 -14.38 8.27 -1.25
N GLY A 89 -13.40 8.75 -2.04
CA GLY A 89 -12.62 9.95 -1.72
C GLY A 89 -11.38 9.71 -0.87
N GLY A 90 -11.12 8.50 -0.41
CA GLY A 90 -9.87 8.15 0.26
C GLY A 90 -8.69 8.27 -0.71
N GLN A 91 -7.59 8.85 -0.25
CA GLN A 91 -6.37 8.99 -1.05
C GLN A 91 -5.15 8.53 -0.27
N GLU A 92 -4.41 7.58 -0.82
CA GLU A 92 -3.05 7.22 -0.38
C GLU A 92 -2.03 8.04 -1.17
N ARG A 93 -0.93 8.40 -0.51
CA ARG A 93 0.18 9.11 -1.14
C ARG A 93 1.50 8.46 -0.78
N SER A 94 2.40 8.39 -1.75
CA SER A 94 3.76 7.87 -1.61
C SER A 94 4.76 8.84 -2.24
N GLU A 95 5.91 8.97 -1.60
CA GLU A 95 7.05 9.73 -2.11
C GLU A 95 8.23 8.76 -2.25
N PHE A 96 9.07 8.99 -3.27
CA PHE A 96 10.21 8.14 -3.60
C PHE A 96 11.45 9.00 -3.75
N ASP A 97 12.63 8.43 -3.49
CA ASP A 97 13.93 9.04 -3.79
C ASP A 97 14.33 8.81 -5.26
N ASP A 98 15.49 9.31 -5.65
CA ASP A 98 16.01 9.19 -7.02
C ASP A 98 16.44 7.75 -7.37
N ALA A 99 16.58 6.87 -6.38
CA ALA A 99 16.84 5.44 -6.55
C ALA A 99 15.55 4.58 -6.50
N ASP A 100 14.37 5.22 -6.58
CA ASP A 100 13.04 4.59 -6.54
C ASP A 100 12.69 3.89 -5.21
N ASN A 101 13.39 4.22 -4.11
CA ASN A 101 13.00 3.75 -2.79
C ASN A 101 11.82 4.56 -2.24
N LEU A 102 10.87 3.89 -1.60
CA LEU A 102 9.76 4.55 -0.91
C LEU A 102 10.27 5.31 0.33
N THR A 103 10.23 6.65 0.30
CA THR A 103 10.69 7.48 1.43
C THR A 103 9.56 7.91 2.36
N LYS A 104 8.32 7.97 1.86
CA LYS A 104 7.17 8.34 2.67
C LYS A 104 5.89 7.71 2.16
N HIS A 105 5.03 7.29 3.09
CA HIS A 105 3.71 6.77 2.77
C HIS A 105 2.66 7.33 3.72
N THR A 106 1.57 7.85 3.15
CA THR A 106 0.38 8.33 3.88
C THR A 106 -0.81 7.47 3.48
N ALA A 107 -1.37 6.75 4.43
CA ALA A 107 -2.55 5.93 4.19
C ALA A 107 -3.81 6.79 3.98
N ALA A 108 -4.80 6.23 3.31
CA ALA A 108 -6.07 6.90 3.05
C ALA A 108 -6.76 7.36 4.34
N GLY A 109 -7.23 8.62 4.33
CA GLY A 109 -7.90 9.23 5.48
C GLY A 109 -6.98 9.55 6.67
N ARG A 110 -5.65 9.47 6.49
CA ARG A 110 -4.67 9.83 7.53
C ARG A 110 -3.95 11.12 7.17
N THR A 111 -3.58 11.87 8.19
CA THR A 111 -2.74 13.10 8.09
C THR A 111 -1.28 12.82 8.44
N VAL A 112 -1.02 11.71 9.14
CA VAL A 112 0.31 11.27 9.56
C VAL A 112 0.83 10.19 8.63
N SER A 113 2.14 10.19 8.41
CA SER A 113 2.81 9.33 7.43
C SER A 113 3.82 8.42 8.11
N SER A 114 4.08 7.27 7.48
CA SER A 114 5.32 6.53 7.71
C SER A 114 6.43 7.13 6.87
N THR A 115 7.65 7.17 7.40
CA THR A 115 8.86 7.57 6.65
C THR A 115 9.89 6.46 6.66
N PHE A 116 10.69 6.40 5.60
CA PHE A 116 11.67 5.36 5.35
C PHE A 116 12.97 6.02 4.87
N HIS A 117 14.10 5.51 5.35
CA HIS A 117 15.42 6.06 5.06
C HIS A 117 16.37 4.93 4.64
N TYR A 118 17.01 5.09 3.50
CA TYR A 118 17.87 4.09 2.86
C TYR A 118 19.35 4.52 2.79
N GLY A 119 19.66 5.73 3.23
CA GLY A 119 21.00 6.31 3.26
C GLY A 119 20.98 7.77 2.86
N ASP A 120 22.07 8.47 3.18
CA ASP A 120 22.23 9.91 2.92
C ASP A 120 22.87 10.18 1.55
N THR A 121 23.49 9.17 0.94
CA THR A 121 24.14 9.26 -0.37
C THR A 121 23.42 8.44 -1.42
N GLU A 122 23.54 8.83 -2.69
CA GLU A 122 22.99 8.09 -3.83
C GLU A 122 23.50 6.64 -3.90
N GLU A 123 24.77 6.42 -3.53
CA GLU A 123 25.39 5.10 -3.48
C GLU A 123 24.73 4.18 -2.42
N GLU A 124 24.35 4.74 -1.27
CA GLU A 124 23.63 4.00 -0.23
C GLU A 124 22.20 3.72 -0.64
N GLN A 125 21.50 4.71 -1.23
CA GLN A 125 20.12 4.58 -1.68
C GLN A 125 19.99 3.51 -2.77
N LYS A 126 20.95 3.41 -3.69
CA LYS A 126 21.02 2.37 -4.73
C LYS A 126 21.17 0.95 -4.20
N LYS A 127 21.56 0.77 -2.95
CA LYS A 127 21.58 -0.56 -2.32
C LYS A 127 20.20 -1.05 -1.91
N HIS A 128 19.20 -0.15 -1.87
CA HIS A 128 17.82 -0.44 -1.46
C HIS A 128 17.68 -1.06 -0.06
N LEU A 129 18.66 -0.84 0.82
CA LEU A 129 18.66 -1.34 2.19
C LEU A 129 17.99 -0.34 3.13
N LEU A 130 16.89 -0.71 3.74
CA LEU A 130 16.16 0.14 4.68
C LEU A 130 16.96 0.29 5.99
N LEU A 131 17.50 1.47 6.28
CA LEU A 131 18.27 1.73 7.49
C LEU A 131 17.40 2.19 8.67
N LYS A 132 16.31 2.91 8.39
CA LYS A 132 15.41 3.44 9.39
C LYS A 132 14.00 3.59 8.86
N SER A 133 13.01 3.29 9.69
CA SER A 133 11.62 3.68 9.44
C SER A 133 11.00 4.33 10.67
N ILE A 134 10.10 5.27 10.44
CA ILE A 134 9.32 5.93 11.49
C ILE A 134 7.85 5.68 11.17
N ALA A 135 7.16 5.03 12.08
CA ALA A 135 5.73 4.79 11.97
C ALA A 135 4.92 6.08 12.23
N PRO A 136 3.64 6.17 11.79
CA PRO A 136 2.80 7.36 11.98
C PRO A 136 2.67 7.84 13.43
N LEU A 137 2.80 6.93 14.39
CA LEU A 137 2.73 7.24 15.83
C LEU A 137 4.13 7.46 16.46
N GLY A 138 5.18 7.62 15.63
CA GLY A 138 6.52 7.97 16.07
C GLY A 138 7.39 6.78 16.51
N SER A 139 6.90 5.54 16.45
CA SER A 139 7.76 4.36 16.70
C SER A 139 8.85 4.30 15.62
N VAL A 140 10.09 4.12 16.05
CA VAL A 140 11.28 4.11 15.19
C VAL A 140 11.84 2.69 15.11
N SER A 141 12.03 2.20 13.89
CA SER A 141 12.76 0.96 13.61
C SER A 141 14.06 1.30 12.92
N THR A 142 15.16 0.65 13.34
CA THR A 142 16.48 0.79 12.73
C THR A 142 17.05 -0.58 12.38
N PHE A 143 17.81 -0.64 11.31
CA PHE A 143 18.37 -1.87 10.76
C PHE A 143 19.86 -1.63 10.43
N THR A 144 20.67 -2.67 10.58
CA THR A 144 22.04 -2.70 10.08
C THR A 144 22.26 -3.96 9.27
N TYR A 145 23.21 -3.90 8.35
CA TYR A 145 23.48 -4.96 7.38
C TYR A 145 24.98 -5.25 7.31
N ASP A 146 25.32 -6.44 6.86
CA ASP A 146 26.70 -6.79 6.49
C ASP A 146 27.04 -6.29 5.07
N ALA A 147 28.25 -6.60 4.63
CA ALA A 147 28.72 -6.22 3.29
C ALA A 147 27.96 -6.90 2.14
N PHE A 148 27.25 -7.99 2.43
CA PHE A 148 26.45 -8.75 1.46
C PHE A 148 25.00 -8.30 1.42
N GLY A 149 24.57 -7.41 2.33
CA GLY A 149 23.19 -6.95 2.47
C GLY A 149 22.33 -7.81 3.40
N ASN A 150 22.92 -8.72 4.16
CA ASN A 150 22.20 -9.51 5.15
C ASN A 150 21.90 -8.68 6.40
N PRO A 151 20.70 -8.77 6.98
CA PRO A 151 20.34 -7.99 8.17
C PRO A 151 21.07 -8.50 9.42
N LEU A 152 21.93 -7.66 10.02
CA LEU A 152 22.65 -7.94 11.26
C LEU A 152 21.84 -7.61 12.49
N THR A 153 21.18 -6.45 12.49
CA THR A 153 20.37 -6.01 13.63
C THR A 153 19.04 -5.45 13.18
N SER A 154 18.02 -5.68 13.99
CA SER A 154 16.76 -4.94 13.94
C SER A 154 16.43 -4.42 15.33
N GLN A 155 16.12 -3.14 15.44
CA GLN A 155 15.78 -2.50 16.71
C GLN A 155 14.51 -1.68 16.55
N VAL A 156 13.60 -1.78 17.53
CA VAL A 156 12.37 -0.98 17.58
C VAL A 156 12.31 -0.21 18.89
N GLN A 157 12.01 1.08 18.80
CA GLN A 157 11.86 2.00 19.91
C GLN A 157 10.56 2.78 19.78
N ASN A 158 9.79 2.89 20.85
CA ASN A 158 8.57 3.73 20.86
C ASN A 158 8.94 5.21 21.06
N ALA A 159 8.13 6.11 20.46
CA ALA A 159 8.31 7.54 20.55
C ALA A 159 8.20 8.10 21.97
N ASP A 160 7.29 7.53 22.77
CA ASP A 160 6.92 8.02 24.10
C ASP A 160 7.72 7.38 25.24
N THR A 161 8.68 6.48 24.91
CA THR A 161 9.48 5.81 25.92
C THR A 161 10.88 6.42 26.04
N ASN A 162 11.44 6.34 27.24
CA ASN A 162 12.84 6.65 27.48
C ASN A 162 13.72 6.05 26.36
N PRO A 163 14.60 6.83 25.70
CA PRO A 163 15.44 6.36 24.58
C PRO A 163 16.30 5.14 24.90
N SER A 164 16.45 4.76 26.15
CA SER A 164 17.14 3.53 26.56
C SER A 164 16.28 2.26 26.47
N TYR A 165 14.96 2.36 26.23
CA TYR A 165 14.12 1.18 26.11
C TYR A 165 13.85 0.84 24.63
N PHE A 166 14.42 -0.26 24.19
CA PHE A 166 14.24 -0.77 22.84
C PHE A 166 14.17 -2.30 22.81
N ILE A 167 13.54 -2.82 21.78
CA ILE A 167 13.51 -4.24 21.46
C ILE A 167 14.50 -4.46 20.33
N ARG A 168 15.50 -5.33 20.51
CA ARG A 168 16.55 -5.57 19.54
C ARG A 168 16.74 -7.06 19.27
N GLY A 169 16.79 -7.41 18.00
CA GLY A 169 17.22 -8.71 17.48
C GLY A 169 18.58 -8.58 16.82
N GLU A 170 19.40 -9.63 16.90
CA GLU A 170 20.73 -9.71 16.28
C GLU A 170 20.85 -11.03 15.51
N THR A 171 21.51 -11.00 14.35
CA THR A 171 21.79 -12.17 13.52
C THR A 171 23.25 -12.13 13.09
N THR A 172 23.93 -13.25 13.21
CA THR A 172 25.32 -13.44 12.75
C THR A 172 25.33 -14.46 11.61
N TYR A 173 26.17 -14.22 10.64
CA TYR A 173 26.31 -15.07 9.46
C TYR A 173 27.72 -15.67 9.37
N THR A 174 27.86 -16.67 8.52
CA THR A 174 29.18 -17.18 8.10
C THR A 174 29.98 -16.08 7.40
N ASN A 175 31.29 -16.24 7.31
CA ASN A 175 32.17 -15.23 6.72
C ASN A 175 31.86 -14.92 5.24
N ASP A 176 31.25 -15.85 4.53
CA ASP A 176 30.77 -15.71 3.15
C ASP A 176 29.33 -15.13 3.05
N GLY A 177 28.69 -14.86 4.18
CA GLY A 177 27.36 -14.28 4.27
C GLY A 177 26.20 -15.23 3.91
N ASN A 178 26.46 -16.50 3.63
CA ASN A 178 25.45 -17.40 3.06
C ASN A 178 24.54 -18.06 4.10
N TYR A 179 25.05 -18.28 5.32
CA TYR A 179 24.31 -19.05 6.33
C TYR A 179 24.29 -18.30 7.66
N VAL A 180 23.15 -18.39 8.35
CA VAL A 180 23.01 -17.87 9.72
C VAL A 180 23.74 -18.81 10.69
N THR A 181 24.61 -18.24 11.52
CA THR A 181 25.33 -18.99 12.57
C THR A 181 24.73 -18.77 13.95
N GLU A 182 24.21 -17.55 14.22
CA GLU A 182 23.61 -17.21 15.49
C GLU A 182 22.45 -16.24 15.31
N GLN A 183 21.38 -16.45 16.08
CA GLN A 183 20.26 -15.52 16.22
C GLN A 183 20.02 -15.23 17.69
N LYS A 184 19.96 -13.95 18.05
CA LYS A 184 19.69 -13.48 19.40
C LYS A 184 18.40 -12.68 19.43
N ASP A 185 17.46 -13.09 20.25
CA ASP A 185 16.20 -12.39 20.43
C ASP A 185 16.32 -11.19 21.37
N ALA A 186 15.23 -10.40 21.47
CA ALA A 186 15.16 -9.22 22.32
C ALA A 186 15.31 -9.51 23.83
N ARG A 187 15.19 -10.76 24.24
CA ARG A 187 15.38 -11.21 25.63
C ARG A 187 16.81 -11.75 25.88
N GLY A 188 17.67 -11.64 24.87
CA GLY A 188 19.04 -12.14 24.93
C GLY A 188 19.16 -13.66 24.74
N LYS A 189 18.10 -14.35 24.36
CA LYS A 189 18.12 -15.78 24.07
C LYS A 189 18.78 -16.02 22.73
N ILE A 190 19.68 -16.99 22.71
CA ILE A 190 20.52 -17.27 21.55
C ILE A 190 20.20 -18.66 21.02
N VAL A 191 19.98 -18.76 19.72
CA VAL A 191 19.95 -20.02 18.94
C VAL A 191 21.17 -20.04 18.04
N ARG A 192 21.92 -21.14 18.02
CA ARG A 192 23.09 -21.35 17.17
C ARG A 192 22.82 -22.44 16.15
N THR A 193 23.28 -22.21 14.93
CA THR A 193 23.16 -23.15 13.82
C THR A 193 24.54 -23.40 13.23
N GLU A 194 24.90 -24.67 13.08
CA GLU A 194 26.08 -25.09 12.33
C GLU A 194 25.66 -25.62 10.98
N THR A 195 26.40 -25.30 9.93
CA THR A 195 26.11 -25.65 8.56
C THR A 195 27.35 -26.21 7.89
N ASP A 196 27.22 -27.34 7.21
CA ASP A 196 28.23 -27.86 6.26
C ASP A 196 28.24 -26.88 5.06
N LEU A 197 29.28 -26.05 4.96
CA LEU A 197 29.40 -25.01 3.93
C LEU A 197 29.56 -25.58 2.52
N GLN A 198 30.04 -26.84 2.37
CA GLN A 198 30.17 -27.47 1.07
C GLN A 198 28.84 -28.02 0.55
N ARG A 199 28.02 -28.51 1.46
CA ARG A 199 26.72 -29.13 1.12
C ARG A 199 25.55 -28.20 1.32
N GLY A 200 25.70 -27.14 2.11
CA GLY A 200 24.61 -26.22 2.48
C GLY A 200 23.57 -26.88 3.39
N THR A 201 23.96 -27.88 4.17
CA THR A 201 23.06 -28.61 5.06
C THR A 201 23.35 -28.27 6.53
N THR A 202 22.30 -28.03 7.33
CA THR A 202 22.44 -27.78 8.77
C THR A 202 22.90 -29.04 9.50
N THR A 203 24.04 -28.99 10.15
CA THR A 203 24.62 -30.13 10.89
C THR A 203 24.19 -30.16 12.35
N SER A 204 23.97 -28.99 12.96
CA SER A 204 23.44 -28.91 14.32
C SER A 204 22.64 -27.63 14.55
N VAL A 205 21.70 -27.70 15.50
CA VAL A 205 21.00 -26.55 16.05
C VAL A 205 21.03 -26.62 17.56
N THR A 206 21.52 -25.57 18.22
CA THR A 206 21.52 -25.44 19.68
C THR A 206 20.48 -24.38 20.07
N ASP A 207 19.52 -24.76 20.87
CA ASP A 207 18.45 -23.88 21.34
C ASP A 207 18.92 -22.94 22.46
N ALA A 208 18.06 -22.00 22.85
CA ALA A 208 18.34 -21.02 23.89
C ALA A 208 18.50 -21.63 25.32
N LYS A 209 18.23 -22.92 25.50
CA LYS A 209 18.48 -23.66 26.74
C LYS A 209 19.79 -24.44 26.71
N GLY A 210 20.51 -24.40 25.58
CA GLY A 210 21.72 -25.15 25.35
C GLY A 210 21.47 -26.61 24.91
N GLN A 211 20.27 -26.95 24.54
CA GLN A 211 19.95 -28.29 23.99
C GLN A 211 20.32 -28.31 22.51
N THR A 212 21.13 -29.29 22.11
CA THR A 212 21.61 -29.43 20.72
C THR A 212 20.97 -30.63 20.05
N VAL A 213 20.43 -30.40 18.87
CA VAL A 213 19.98 -31.43 17.92
C VAL A 213 20.98 -31.49 16.78
N THR A 214 21.45 -32.69 16.44
CA THR A 214 22.37 -32.94 15.32
C THR A 214 21.64 -33.64 14.18
N TYR A 215 22.09 -33.41 12.95
CA TYR A 215 21.49 -33.97 11.75
C TYR A 215 22.54 -34.69 10.91
N GLU A 216 22.25 -35.91 10.50
CA GLU A 216 23.05 -36.67 9.53
C GLU A 216 22.28 -36.78 8.21
N TYR A 217 23.00 -36.71 7.10
CA TYR A 217 22.42 -36.66 5.75
C TYR A 217 23.01 -37.75 4.86
N ASP A 218 22.19 -38.30 3.98
CA ASP A 218 22.66 -39.15 2.89
C ASP A 218 23.29 -38.33 1.74
N ASN A 219 23.77 -39.02 0.73
CA ASN A 219 24.39 -38.38 -0.45
C ASN A 219 23.41 -37.52 -1.27
N LEU A 220 22.11 -37.69 -1.08
CA LEU A 220 21.05 -36.90 -1.73
C LEU A 220 20.56 -35.73 -0.82
N ARG A 221 21.28 -35.45 0.28
CA ARG A 221 20.98 -34.43 1.28
C ARG A 221 19.64 -34.65 2.01
N ARG A 222 19.19 -35.90 2.14
CA ARG A 222 18.02 -36.26 2.95
C ARG A 222 18.47 -36.57 4.38
N ILE A 223 17.74 -36.09 5.38
CA ILE A 223 18.05 -36.43 6.79
C ILE A 223 17.84 -37.93 7.00
N VAL A 224 18.85 -38.58 7.53
CA VAL A 224 18.82 -40.01 7.87
C VAL A 224 18.88 -40.25 9.38
N LYS A 225 19.26 -39.23 10.16
CA LYS A 225 19.29 -39.27 11.62
C LYS A 225 19.19 -37.90 12.22
N THR A 226 18.52 -37.79 13.38
CA THR A 226 18.42 -36.61 14.23
C THR A 226 18.74 -36.98 15.67
#